data_c9f7d819402940ec3e51a5898faba8a1
#
_entry.id   c9f7d819402940ec3e51a5898faba8a1
#
_cell.length_a   1.000
_cell.length_b   1.000
_cell.length_c   1.000
_cell.angle_alpha   90.00
_cell.angle_beta   90.00
_cell.angle_gamma   90.00
#
_symmetry.space_group_name_H-M   'P 1'
#
loop_
_entity.id
_entity.type
_entity.pdbx_description
1 polymer ?
#
loop_
_entity_poly.entity_id
_entity_poly.type
_entity_poly.pdbx_seq_one_letter_code
_entity_poly.pdbx_strand_id
1 'polypeptide(L)'
;MCVNSCVAFVGPFLELDACPECDEPRFNVHHQTHTNKHIPRVVFHTIPIGPQLQALWRHPESTEKMCYRVKKMQEVFDQLLKNDGLVDSYDDIFCSSAYINRVVDGTIQLEDMLLMISIDGAQLFKSKESDCWIYIWVILELLPDHRYKKKHILPGVIIPGPKKPKFIESFLFLGLHHFSALQCEGLTIWDSGCRREFISRLFLFLACADGPGLLTMSSLVGHQGKVGCCMQCPLKGCQKPGTSQYYPVLLKPNNYDVSGCTHADINVYSINSSM
;
A
#
# COMPACT_ATOMS: atom_id res chain seq x y z
N MET A 1 -6.34 15.49 14.11
CA MET A 1 -4.92 15.45 13.70
C MET A 1 -4.21 16.74 14.08
N CYS A 2 -2.89 16.73 14.11
CA CYS A 2 -2.07 17.94 14.25
C CYS A 2 -2.31 18.90 13.07
N VAL A 3 -2.41 20.20 13.34
CA VAL A 3 -2.61 21.25 12.32
C VAL A 3 -1.46 21.32 11.31
N ASN A 4 -0.26 20.91 11.73
CA ASN A 4 0.93 20.81 10.87
C ASN A 4 1.11 19.44 10.20
N SER A 5 0.08 18.58 10.22
CA SER A 5 0.08 17.21 9.67
C SER A 5 1.20 16.32 10.22
N CYS A 6 1.71 16.58 11.43
CA CYS A 6 2.76 15.75 12.00
C CYS A 6 2.23 14.36 12.36
N VAL A 7 1.17 14.30 13.19
CA VAL A 7 0.58 13.05 13.71
C VAL A 7 -0.95 13.08 13.67
N ALA A 8 -1.55 11.90 13.60
CA ALA A 8 -2.94 11.69 13.98
C ALA A 8 -3.01 11.36 15.48
N PHE A 9 -3.97 11.93 16.20
CA PHE A 9 -4.18 11.65 17.62
C PHE A 9 -5.02 10.37 17.81
N VAL A 10 -4.44 9.25 17.38
CA VAL A 10 -5.04 7.91 17.48
C VAL A 10 -3.98 6.89 17.93
N GLY A 11 -4.40 5.71 18.36
CA GLY A 11 -3.47 4.69 18.84
C GLY A 11 -2.56 5.21 19.96
N PRO A 12 -1.24 5.15 19.80
CA PRO A 12 -0.29 5.60 20.84
C PRO A 12 -0.39 7.10 21.17
N PHE A 13 -1.00 7.91 20.29
CA PHE A 13 -1.14 9.37 20.46
C PHE A 13 -2.54 9.79 20.93
N LEU A 14 -3.39 8.82 21.29
CA LEU A 14 -4.82 9.07 21.61
C LEU A 14 -5.00 10.03 22.78
N GLU A 15 -4.20 9.88 23.83
CA GLU A 15 -4.31 10.63 25.07
C GLU A 15 -3.56 11.99 25.07
N LEU A 16 -2.90 12.33 23.95
CA LEU A 16 -2.14 13.56 23.88
C LEU A 16 -3.02 14.76 23.57
N ASP A 17 -2.84 15.86 24.29
CA ASP A 17 -3.49 17.16 24.08
C ASP A 17 -2.67 18.09 23.16
N ALA A 18 -1.40 17.79 22.94
CA ALA A 18 -0.50 18.52 22.05
C ALA A 18 0.29 17.58 21.17
N CYS A 19 0.77 18.09 20.05
CA CYS A 19 1.59 17.35 19.12
C CYS A 19 3.00 17.09 19.68
N PRO A 20 3.47 15.84 19.79
CA PRO A 20 4.81 15.54 20.31
C PRO A 20 5.95 16.03 19.42
N GLU A 21 5.64 16.45 18.20
CA GLU A 21 6.63 16.86 17.20
C GLU A 21 6.76 18.39 17.06
N CYS A 22 5.70 19.15 17.34
CA CYS A 22 5.70 20.60 17.13
C CYS A 22 4.93 21.38 18.20
N ASP A 23 4.54 20.73 19.28
CA ASP A 23 3.83 21.30 20.45
C ASP A 23 2.49 22.01 20.14
N GLU A 24 2.01 21.95 18.91
CA GLU A 24 0.73 22.53 18.53
C GLU A 24 -0.42 21.80 19.26
N PRO A 25 -1.36 22.56 19.88
CA PRO A 25 -2.47 21.97 20.63
C PRO A 25 -3.42 21.21 19.68
N ARG A 26 -3.94 20.08 20.18
CA ARG A 26 -4.93 19.23 19.49
C ARG A 26 -6.27 19.94 19.31
N PHE A 27 -6.71 20.62 20.36
CA PHE A 27 -8.03 21.25 20.42
C PHE A 27 -7.96 22.75 20.19
N ASN A 28 -9.10 23.33 19.82
CA ASN A 28 -9.22 24.77 19.66
C ASN A 28 -9.29 25.44 21.04
N VAL A 29 -8.25 26.19 21.41
CA VAL A 29 -8.10 26.83 22.71
C VAL A 29 -9.23 27.81 23.00
N HIS A 30 -9.69 28.59 22.02
CA HIS A 30 -10.82 29.53 22.21
C HIS A 30 -12.12 28.82 22.54
N HIS A 31 -12.46 27.74 21.90
CA HIS A 31 -13.65 26.96 22.19
C HIS A 31 -13.55 26.26 23.55
N GLN A 32 -12.39 25.75 23.90
CA GLN A 32 -12.15 25.09 25.17
C GLN A 32 -12.33 26.05 26.34
N THR A 33 -11.82 27.28 26.25
CA THR A 33 -11.93 28.30 27.29
C THR A 33 -13.35 28.84 27.43
N HIS A 34 -14.08 29.03 26.33
CA HIS A 34 -15.42 29.67 26.39
C HIS A 34 -16.59 28.70 26.52
N THR A 35 -16.46 27.47 26.04
CA THR A 35 -17.57 26.50 25.98
C THR A 35 -17.27 25.17 26.68
N ASN A 36 -16.08 24.99 27.22
CA ASN A 36 -15.61 23.74 27.82
C ASN A 36 -15.72 22.51 26.85
N LYS A 37 -15.70 22.76 25.52
CA LYS A 37 -15.80 21.73 24.49
C LYS A 37 -14.44 21.46 23.86
N HIS A 38 -14.06 20.18 23.80
CA HIS A 38 -12.87 19.72 23.12
C HIS A 38 -13.13 19.55 21.60
N ILE A 39 -13.03 20.65 20.85
CA ILE A 39 -13.23 20.65 19.40
C ILE A 39 -11.87 20.50 18.72
N PRO A 40 -11.63 19.42 17.93
CA PRO A 40 -10.36 19.24 17.20
C PRO A 40 -10.13 20.39 16.22
N ARG A 41 -8.90 20.87 16.12
CA ARG A 41 -8.54 21.94 15.18
C ARG A 41 -8.62 21.46 13.72
N VAL A 42 -8.18 20.24 13.46
CA VAL A 42 -8.24 19.60 12.13
C VAL A 42 -8.62 18.13 12.29
N VAL A 43 -9.42 17.62 11.38
CA VAL A 43 -9.82 16.22 11.30
C VAL A 43 -9.30 15.60 10.00
N PHE A 44 -9.13 14.30 9.99
CA PHE A 44 -8.91 13.48 8.81
C PHE A 44 -9.96 12.36 8.78
N HIS A 45 -10.13 11.73 7.64
CA HIS A 45 -11.18 10.73 7.45
C HIS A 45 -10.57 9.36 7.17
N THR A 46 -10.93 8.37 7.98
CA THR A 46 -10.66 6.95 7.72
C THR A 46 -11.95 6.27 7.29
N ILE A 47 -11.89 5.54 6.20
CA ILE A 47 -13.04 4.85 5.60
C ILE A 47 -12.78 3.34 5.72
N PRO A 48 -13.54 2.62 6.58
CA PRO A 48 -13.35 1.19 6.78
C PRO A 48 -13.53 0.40 5.48
N ILE A 49 -12.65 -0.58 5.24
CA ILE A 49 -12.66 -1.38 4.00
C ILE A 49 -13.79 -2.42 3.99
N GLY A 50 -14.12 -3.03 5.11
CA GLY A 50 -15.10 -4.10 5.20
C GLY A 50 -16.46 -3.77 4.58
N PRO A 51 -17.15 -2.68 5.00
CA PRO A 51 -18.42 -2.26 4.42
C PRO A 51 -18.35 -1.97 2.91
N GLN A 52 -17.21 -1.46 2.42
CA GLN A 52 -17.01 -1.20 1.00
C GLN A 52 -16.95 -2.51 0.20
N LEU A 53 -16.23 -3.52 0.70
CA LEU A 53 -16.18 -4.83 0.08
C LEU A 53 -17.54 -5.54 0.11
N GLN A 54 -18.25 -5.50 1.24
CA GLN A 54 -19.61 -6.04 1.35
C GLN A 54 -20.57 -5.39 0.32
N ALA A 55 -20.44 -4.09 0.08
CA ALA A 55 -21.27 -3.39 -0.91
C ALA A 55 -21.04 -3.89 -2.34
N LEU A 56 -19.80 -4.25 -2.71
CA LEU A 56 -19.48 -4.78 -4.03
C LEU A 56 -20.10 -6.16 -4.29
N TRP A 57 -20.22 -6.98 -3.26
CA TRP A 57 -20.82 -8.33 -3.37
C TRP A 57 -22.35 -8.33 -3.36
N ARG A 58 -23.00 -7.20 -3.07
CA ARG A 58 -24.46 -7.10 -3.02
C ARG A 58 -25.16 -7.11 -4.38
N HIS A 59 -24.45 -6.85 -5.47
CA HIS A 59 -25.01 -6.80 -6.81
C HIS A 59 -24.44 -7.89 -7.70
N PRO A 60 -25.26 -8.70 -8.39
CA PRO A 60 -24.82 -9.83 -9.22
C PRO A 60 -23.75 -9.44 -10.25
N GLU A 61 -23.94 -8.29 -10.94
CA GLU A 61 -22.96 -7.81 -11.92
C GLU A 61 -21.57 -7.47 -11.32
N SER A 62 -21.55 -6.98 -10.08
CA SER A 62 -20.29 -6.73 -9.36
C SER A 62 -19.66 -8.02 -8.90
N THR A 63 -20.46 -8.95 -8.38
CA THR A 63 -20.02 -10.28 -7.93
C THR A 63 -19.34 -11.05 -9.06
N GLU A 64 -19.90 -11.03 -10.26
CA GLU A 64 -19.29 -11.71 -11.42
C GLU A 64 -17.87 -11.17 -11.71
N LYS A 65 -17.66 -9.85 -11.57
CA LYS A 65 -16.36 -9.22 -11.77
C LYS A 65 -15.35 -9.59 -10.69
N MET A 66 -15.82 -9.85 -9.47
CA MET A 66 -14.98 -10.25 -8.33
C MET A 66 -14.47 -11.72 -8.42
N CYS A 67 -14.91 -12.48 -9.41
CA CYS A 67 -14.48 -13.87 -9.63
C CYS A 67 -13.25 -14.01 -10.51
N TYR A 68 -12.61 -12.92 -10.94
CA TYR A 68 -11.48 -12.98 -11.88
C TYR A 68 -10.29 -13.75 -11.31
N ARG A 69 -9.89 -13.47 -10.05
CA ARG A 69 -8.74 -14.15 -9.43
C ARG A 69 -8.87 -15.67 -9.47
N VAL A 70 -10.04 -16.19 -9.11
CA VAL A 70 -10.28 -17.63 -9.08
C VAL A 70 -10.18 -18.25 -10.48
N LYS A 71 -10.72 -17.57 -11.51
CA LYS A 71 -10.62 -18.00 -12.91
C LYS A 71 -9.16 -17.98 -13.38
N LYS A 72 -8.43 -16.89 -13.12
CA LYS A 72 -7.01 -16.76 -13.50
C LYS A 72 -6.13 -17.78 -12.78
N MET A 73 -6.38 -18.05 -11.52
CA MET A 73 -5.69 -19.09 -10.76
C MET A 73 -5.85 -20.43 -11.44
N GLN A 74 -7.08 -20.83 -11.82
CA GLN A 74 -7.32 -22.09 -12.52
C GLN A 74 -6.55 -22.17 -13.84
N GLU A 75 -6.55 -21.09 -14.65
CA GLU A 75 -5.79 -21.03 -15.88
C GLU A 75 -4.28 -21.22 -15.64
N VAL A 76 -3.71 -20.55 -14.62
CA VAL A 76 -2.29 -20.66 -14.27
C VAL A 76 -1.93 -22.08 -13.83
N PHE A 77 -2.76 -22.73 -12.98
CA PHE A 77 -2.53 -24.10 -12.56
C PHE A 77 -2.64 -25.09 -13.73
N ASP A 78 -3.58 -24.90 -14.64
CA ASP A 78 -3.70 -25.72 -15.85
C ASP A 78 -2.47 -25.59 -16.76
N GLN A 79 -1.89 -24.39 -16.88
CA GLN A 79 -0.64 -24.16 -17.63
C GLN A 79 0.55 -24.86 -16.95
N LEU A 80 0.70 -24.70 -15.63
CA LEU A 80 1.77 -25.36 -14.87
C LEU A 80 1.75 -26.89 -15.02
N LEU A 81 0.55 -27.47 -15.02
CA LEU A 81 0.39 -28.91 -15.21
C LEU A 81 0.71 -29.39 -16.64
N LYS A 82 0.40 -28.57 -17.65
CA LYS A 82 0.66 -28.90 -19.06
C LYS A 82 2.11 -28.69 -19.50
N ASN A 83 2.79 -27.72 -18.87
CA ASN A 83 4.09 -27.20 -19.35
C ASN A 83 5.21 -27.46 -18.33
N ASP A 84 5.20 -28.60 -17.66
CA ASP A 84 6.24 -29.03 -16.72
C ASP A 84 6.61 -27.93 -15.67
N GLY A 85 5.60 -27.23 -15.13
CA GLY A 85 5.79 -26.21 -14.10
C GLY A 85 6.11 -24.81 -14.63
N LEU A 86 5.92 -24.56 -15.92
CA LEU A 86 6.13 -23.25 -16.54
C LEU A 86 4.80 -22.60 -16.91
N VAL A 87 4.69 -21.27 -16.72
CA VAL A 87 3.60 -20.45 -17.24
C VAL A 87 3.94 -19.92 -18.62
N ASP A 88 2.96 -19.82 -19.52
CA ASP A 88 3.14 -19.34 -20.89
C ASP A 88 3.53 -17.85 -20.93
N SER A 89 2.95 -17.05 -20.05
CA SER A 89 3.22 -15.60 -19.95
C SER A 89 2.96 -15.08 -18.54
N TYR A 90 3.74 -14.09 -18.13
CA TYR A 90 3.56 -13.38 -16.86
C TYR A 90 2.71 -12.12 -17.10
N ASP A 91 1.43 -12.29 -17.31
CA ASP A 91 0.47 -11.24 -17.65
C ASP A 91 -0.27 -10.65 -16.44
N ASP A 92 -0.20 -11.30 -15.28
CA ASP A 92 -0.79 -10.84 -14.02
C ASP A 92 0.10 -11.20 -12.82
N ILE A 93 -0.12 -10.53 -11.70
CA ILE A 93 0.52 -10.82 -10.41
C ILE A 93 0.26 -12.27 -9.95
N PHE A 94 -0.85 -12.87 -10.38
CA PHE A 94 -1.22 -14.25 -10.06
C PHE A 94 -0.34 -15.30 -10.73
N CYS A 95 0.46 -14.91 -11.72
CA CYS A 95 1.51 -15.75 -12.30
C CYS A 95 2.80 -15.77 -11.45
N SER A 96 2.88 -14.97 -10.38
CA SER A 96 4.07 -14.90 -9.54
C SER A 96 4.22 -16.13 -8.64
N SER A 97 5.45 -16.60 -8.45
CA SER A 97 5.76 -17.68 -7.51
C SER A 97 5.31 -17.35 -6.08
N ALA A 98 5.36 -16.06 -5.68
CA ALA A 98 4.91 -15.61 -4.38
C ALA A 98 3.41 -15.86 -4.15
N TYR A 99 2.58 -15.69 -5.19
CA TYR A 99 1.15 -16.00 -5.13
C TYR A 99 0.90 -17.50 -5.19
N ILE A 100 1.48 -18.18 -6.19
CA ILE A 100 1.30 -19.63 -6.43
C ILE A 100 1.66 -20.42 -5.17
N ASN A 101 2.82 -20.14 -4.57
CA ASN A 101 3.25 -20.84 -3.36
C ASN A 101 2.26 -20.67 -2.20
N ARG A 102 1.69 -19.47 -1.99
CA ARG A 102 0.71 -19.21 -0.92
C ARG A 102 -0.65 -19.87 -1.15
N VAL A 103 -1.00 -20.11 -2.39
CA VAL A 103 -2.20 -20.91 -2.73
C VAL A 103 -1.93 -22.40 -2.51
N VAL A 104 -0.76 -22.89 -2.92
CA VAL A 104 -0.37 -24.30 -2.75
C VAL A 104 -0.21 -24.68 -1.27
N ASP A 105 0.37 -23.82 -0.45
CA ASP A 105 0.52 -24.06 0.99
C ASP A 105 -0.77 -23.79 1.80
N GLY A 106 -1.86 -23.37 1.14
CA GLY A 106 -3.15 -23.11 1.76
C GLY A 106 -3.23 -21.80 2.57
N THR A 107 -2.20 -20.96 2.50
CA THR A 107 -2.21 -19.63 3.16
C THR A 107 -3.28 -18.72 2.55
N ILE A 108 -3.45 -18.79 1.23
CA ILE A 108 -4.52 -18.07 0.49
C ILE A 108 -5.54 -19.09 -0.01
N GLN A 109 -6.78 -18.90 0.39
CA GLN A 109 -7.92 -19.77 0.02
C GLN A 109 -8.76 -19.15 -1.10
N LEU A 110 -9.68 -19.94 -1.67
CA LEU A 110 -10.54 -19.50 -2.78
C LEU A 110 -11.42 -18.31 -2.42
N GLU A 111 -11.91 -18.27 -1.19
CA GLU A 111 -12.84 -17.24 -0.70
C GLU A 111 -12.14 -16.01 -0.12
N ASP A 112 -10.81 -16.03 0.00
CA ASP A 112 -10.04 -14.88 0.46
C ASP A 112 -10.02 -13.78 -0.58
N MET A 113 -9.92 -12.52 -0.13
CA MET A 113 -9.77 -11.36 -1.01
C MET A 113 -8.40 -10.72 -0.87
N LEU A 114 -7.75 -10.50 -2.00
CA LEU A 114 -6.43 -9.89 -2.08
C LEU A 114 -6.54 -8.41 -2.42
N LEU A 115 -5.86 -7.61 -1.63
CA LEU A 115 -5.86 -6.17 -1.75
C LEU A 115 -4.43 -5.63 -1.94
N MET A 116 -4.34 -4.55 -2.65
CA MET A 116 -3.16 -3.71 -2.72
C MET A 116 -3.47 -2.38 -2.06
N ILE A 117 -2.54 -1.87 -1.24
CA ILE A 117 -2.59 -0.51 -0.72
C ILE A 117 -1.71 0.39 -1.60
N SER A 118 -2.21 1.58 -1.91
CA SER A 118 -1.41 2.63 -2.54
C SER A 118 -1.61 3.94 -1.82
N ILE A 119 -0.52 4.70 -1.65
CA ILE A 119 -0.53 6.02 -1.01
C ILE A 119 0.11 7.04 -1.93
N ASP A 120 -0.51 8.18 -2.05
CA ASP A 120 0.01 9.29 -2.85
C ASP A 120 -0.50 10.64 -2.35
N GLY A 121 0.26 11.69 -2.66
CA GLY A 121 -0.16 13.07 -2.50
C GLY A 121 -0.97 13.52 -3.70
N ALA A 122 -2.21 13.95 -3.50
CA ALA A 122 -3.09 14.44 -4.56
C ALA A 122 -3.17 15.97 -4.51
N GLN A 123 -2.77 16.62 -5.61
CA GLN A 123 -2.99 18.04 -5.79
C GLN A 123 -4.41 18.27 -6.29
N LEU A 124 -5.31 18.70 -5.42
CA LEU A 124 -6.72 18.92 -5.73
C LEU A 124 -6.99 20.28 -6.38
N PHE A 125 -6.13 21.26 -6.15
CA PHE A 125 -6.28 22.63 -6.63
C PHE A 125 -4.98 23.14 -7.25
N LYS A 126 -5.06 24.24 -8.00
CA LYS A 126 -3.88 24.86 -8.66
C LYS A 126 -2.87 25.44 -7.67
N SER A 127 -3.29 25.78 -6.44
CA SER A 127 -2.38 26.23 -5.39
C SER A 127 -1.88 25.04 -4.57
N LYS A 128 -0.59 25.02 -4.25
CA LYS A 128 0.02 23.96 -3.41
C LYS A 128 -0.51 23.90 -1.97
N GLU A 129 -1.27 24.92 -1.55
CA GLU A 129 -1.81 24.99 -0.19
C GLU A 129 -2.99 24.06 0.07
N SER A 130 -3.49 23.39 -0.97
CA SER A 130 -4.68 22.52 -0.89
C SER A 130 -4.42 21.07 -1.27
N ASP A 131 -3.17 20.63 -1.19
CA ASP A 131 -2.81 19.23 -1.38
C ASP A 131 -3.45 18.36 -0.29
N CYS A 132 -3.80 17.14 -0.63
CA CYS A 132 -4.20 16.13 0.33
C CYS A 132 -3.39 14.85 0.13
N TRP A 133 -3.28 14.04 1.16
CA TRP A 133 -2.70 12.71 1.09
C TRP A 133 -3.83 11.70 1.16
N ILE A 134 -3.83 10.78 0.21
CA ILE A 134 -4.88 9.76 0.11
C ILE A 134 -4.19 8.40 0.10
N TYR A 135 -4.64 7.47 0.92
CA TYR A 135 -4.39 6.08 0.61
C TYR A 135 -5.67 5.40 0.14
N ILE A 136 -5.48 4.50 -0.78
CA ILE A 136 -6.54 3.77 -1.46
C ILE A 136 -6.27 2.27 -1.38
N TRP A 137 -7.36 1.52 -1.47
CA TRP A 137 -7.34 0.10 -1.68
C TRP A 137 -7.65 -0.23 -3.13
N VAL A 138 -6.85 -1.10 -3.72
CA VAL A 138 -7.08 -1.67 -5.05
C VAL A 138 -7.41 -3.14 -4.88
N ILE A 139 -8.51 -3.56 -5.48
CA ILE A 139 -9.03 -4.91 -5.37
C ILE A 139 -8.39 -5.77 -6.46
N LEU A 140 -7.65 -6.80 -6.07
CA LEU A 140 -6.97 -7.69 -7.02
C LEU A 140 -7.90 -8.74 -7.62
N GLU A 141 -9.06 -8.95 -7.02
CA GLU A 141 -10.13 -9.83 -7.54
C GLU A 141 -10.71 -9.35 -8.88
N LEU A 142 -10.47 -8.09 -9.26
CA LEU A 142 -10.94 -7.52 -10.51
C LEU A 142 -9.94 -7.77 -11.64
N LEU A 143 -10.43 -7.79 -12.88
CA LEU A 143 -9.62 -7.77 -14.09
C LEU A 143 -8.58 -6.62 -14.06
N PRO A 144 -7.34 -6.83 -14.53
CA PRO A 144 -6.30 -5.78 -14.56
C PRO A 144 -6.79 -4.46 -15.15
N ASP A 145 -7.53 -4.48 -16.25
CA ASP A 145 -8.10 -3.30 -16.90
C ASP A 145 -9.14 -2.56 -16.05
N HIS A 146 -9.68 -3.20 -15.03
CA HIS A 146 -10.71 -2.65 -14.15
C HIS A 146 -10.16 -2.18 -12.81
N ARG A 147 -9.10 -2.80 -12.29
CA ARG A 147 -8.55 -2.56 -10.95
C ARG A 147 -8.28 -1.08 -10.67
N TYR A 148 -7.76 -0.38 -11.66
CA TYR A 148 -7.31 1.01 -11.52
C TYR A 148 -8.33 2.05 -12.02
N LYS A 149 -9.51 1.62 -12.44
CA LYS A 149 -10.57 2.56 -12.81
C LYS A 149 -11.14 3.23 -11.56
N LYS A 150 -11.29 4.56 -11.60
CA LYS A 150 -11.75 5.40 -10.49
C LYS A 150 -12.98 4.83 -9.73
N LYS A 151 -13.91 4.21 -10.45
CA LYS A 151 -15.13 3.62 -9.86
C LYS A 151 -14.90 2.34 -9.04
N HIS A 152 -13.72 1.74 -9.12
CA HIS A 152 -13.37 0.49 -8.44
C HIS A 152 -12.29 0.68 -7.36
N ILE A 153 -11.71 1.89 -7.29
CA ILE A 153 -10.76 2.25 -6.25
C ILE A 153 -11.52 2.60 -4.98
N LEU A 154 -11.16 1.96 -3.88
CA LEU A 154 -11.79 2.18 -2.59
C LEU A 154 -10.94 3.12 -1.74
N PRO A 155 -11.47 4.26 -1.27
CA PRO A 155 -10.73 5.15 -0.40
C PRO A 155 -10.52 4.52 0.98
N GLY A 156 -9.31 4.65 1.51
CA GLY A 156 -8.96 4.19 2.86
C GLY A 156 -8.81 5.34 3.85
N VAL A 157 -7.97 6.34 3.51
CA VAL A 157 -7.80 7.55 4.32
C VAL A 157 -7.70 8.78 3.43
N ILE A 158 -8.24 9.88 3.92
CA ILE A 158 -8.08 11.21 3.32
C ILE A 158 -7.53 12.14 4.40
N ILE A 159 -6.29 12.60 4.19
CA ILE A 159 -5.54 13.47 5.10
C ILE A 159 -5.46 14.85 4.45
N PRO A 160 -6.11 15.88 5.03
CA PRO A 160 -6.01 17.23 4.49
C PRO A 160 -4.57 17.76 4.54
N GLY A 161 -4.13 18.42 3.44
CA GLY A 161 -2.87 19.17 3.39
C GLY A 161 -2.90 20.48 4.19
N PRO A 162 -1.97 21.39 3.93
CA PRO A 162 -1.01 21.38 2.80
C PRO A 162 0.28 20.60 3.06
N LYS A 163 0.56 20.20 4.30
CA LYS A 163 1.84 19.59 4.66
C LYS A 163 1.79 18.07 4.53
N LYS A 164 2.94 17.49 4.14
CA LYS A 164 3.13 16.04 4.14
C LYS A 164 3.04 15.51 5.58
N PRO A 165 2.33 14.39 5.83
CA PRO A 165 2.36 13.70 7.10
C PRO A 165 3.79 13.33 7.51
N LYS A 166 4.19 13.64 8.76
CA LYS A 166 5.51 13.25 9.25
C LYS A 166 5.51 11.80 9.74
N PHE A 167 4.52 11.42 10.54
CA PHE A 167 4.33 10.07 11.07
C PHE A 167 3.12 9.45 10.39
N ILE A 168 3.32 8.96 9.16
CA ILE A 168 2.24 8.41 8.33
C ILE A 168 1.56 7.23 9.01
N GLU A 169 2.28 6.44 9.80
CA GLU A 169 1.78 5.28 10.53
C GLU A 169 0.60 5.64 11.44
N SER A 170 0.65 6.83 12.05
CA SER A 170 -0.45 7.30 12.90
C SER A 170 -1.74 7.51 12.12
N PHE A 171 -1.66 7.95 10.88
CA PHE A 171 -2.83 8.15 10.01
C PHE A 171 -3.34 6.83 9.41
N LEU A 172 -2.45 5.88 9.18
CA LEU A 172 -2.81 4.54 8.68
C LEU A 172 -3.37 3.64 9.78
N PHE A 173 -3.09 3.94 11.05
CA PHE A 173 -3.34 3.07 12.19
C PHE A 173 -4.76 2.50 12.23
N LEU A 174 -5.79 3.34 12.17
CA LEU A 174 -7.18 2.89 12.26
C LEU A 174 -7.58 1.98 11.09
N GLY A 175 -7.16 2.34 9.87
CA GLY A 175 -7.45 1.56 8.68
C GLY A 175 -6.76 0.21 8.66
N LEU A 176 -5.47 0.17 9.03
CA LEU A 176 -4.69 -1.07 9.09
C LEU A 176 -5.12 -1.95 10.27
N HIS A 177 -5.49 -1.36 11.41
CA HIS A 177 -6.03 -2.11 12.54
C HIS A 177 -7.35 -2.80 12.17
N HIS A 178 -8.27 -2.08 11.51
CA HIS A 178 -9.50 -2.66 10.99
C HIS A 178 -9.22 -3.78 9.97
N PHE A 179 -8.28 -3.55 9.05
CA PHE A 179 -7.85 -4.55 8.07
C PHE A 179 -7.30 -5.81 8.76
N SER A 180 -6.44 -5.64 9.76
CA SER A 180 -5.85 -6.76 10.52
C SER A 180 -6.93 -7.59 11.25
N ALA A 181 -7.95 -6.95 11.81
CA ALA A 181 -9.08 -7.66 12.40
C ALA A 181 -9.80 -8.52 11.36
N LEU A 182 -10.08 -7.98 10.17
CA LEU A 182 -10.72 -8.71 9.08
C LEU A 182 -9.83 -9.83 8.49
N GLN A 183 -8.52 -9.68 8.57
CA GLN A 183 -7.58 -10.73 8.19
C GLN A 183 -7.61 -11.91 9.17
N CYS A 184 -7.71 -11.63 10.47
CA CYS A 184 -7.72 -12.65 11.53
C CYS A 184 -9.09 -13.31 11.69
N GLU A 185 -10.16 -12.51 11.75
CA GLU A 185 -11.51 -12.95 12.08
C GLU A 185 -12.32 -13.33 10.84
N GLY A 186 -11.96 -12.75 9.68
CA GLY A 186 -12.72 -12.86 8.44
C GLY A 186 -13.83 -11.80 8.34
N LEU A 187 -14.28 -11.57 7.12
CA LEU A 187 -15.40 -10.70 6.78
C LEU A 187 -16.55 -11.55 6.24
N THR A 188 -17.70 -11.51 6.90
CA THR A 188 -18.91 -12.15 6.38
C THR A 188 -19.42 -11.40 5.17
N ILE A 189 -19.57 -12.08 4.05
CA ILE A 189 -19.96 -11.53 2.74
C ILE A 189 -21.24 -12.24 2.28
N TRP A 190 -22.19 -11.45 1.81
CA TRP A 190 -23.35 -11.96 1.06
C TRP A 190 -23.03 -11.93 -0.43
N ASP A 191 -22.88 -13.08 -1.04
CA ASP A 191 -22.73 -13.25 -2.48
C ASP A 191 -24.09 -13.25 -3.16
N SER A 192 -24.43 -12.15 -3.82
CA SER A 192 -25.72 -12.00 -4.52
C SER A 192 -25.81 -12.83 -5.80
N GLY A 193 -24.69 -13.21 -6.40
CA GLY A 193 -24.63 -14.07 -7.59
C GLY A 193 -25.02 -15.51 -7.26
N CYS A 194 -24.41 -16.07 -6.22
CA CYS A 194 -24.67 -17.44 -5.75
C CYS A 194 -25.76 -17.52 -4.67
N ARG A 195 -26.24 -16.39 -4.17
CA ARG A 195 -27.24 -16.29 -3.07
C ARG A 195 -26.80 -17.06 -1.81
N ARG A 196 -25.55 -16.90 -1.42
CA ARG A 196 -24.98 -17.54 -0.22
C ARG A 196 -24.16 -16.55 0.60
N GLU A 197 -23.98 -16.86 1.86
CA GLU A 197 -23.00 -16.22 2.71
C GLU A 197 -21.70 -17.01 2.71
N PHE A 198 -20.58 -16.30 2.79
CA PHE A 198 -19.26 -16.89 2.99
C PHE A 198 -18.41 -15.96 3.87
N ILE A 199 -17.34 -16.51 4.44
CA ILE A 199 -16.37 -15.75 5.22
C ILE A 199 -15.13 -15.60 4.38
N SER A 200 -14.72 -14.34 4.13
CA SER A 200 -13.51 -13.99 3.42
C SER A 200 -12.46 -13.41 4.37
N ARG A 201 -11.26 -13.92 4.35
CA ARG A 201 -10.11 -13.27 4.96
C ARG A 201 -9.50 -12.28 3.97
N LEU A 202 -9.02 -11.17 4.49
CA LEU A 202 -8.39 -10.17 3.65
C LEU A 202 -6.88 -10.33 3.66
N PHE A 203 -6.25 -10.25 2.50
CA PHE A 203 -4.80 -10.29 2.35
C PHE A 203 -4.28 -8.98 1.77
N LEU A 204 -3.37 -8.33 2.47
CA LEU A 204 -2.55 -7.26 1.89
C LEU A 204 -1.42 -7.93 1.08
N PHE A 205 -1.64 -8.03 -0.23
CA PHE A 205 -0.71 -8.73 -1.12
C PHE A 205 0.41 -7.81 -1.62
N LEU A 206 0.09 -6.54 -1.89
CA LEU A 206 1.04 -5.54 -2.38
C LEU A 206 0.84 -4.20 -1.68
N ALA A 207 1.95 -3.48 -1.50
CA ALA A 207 1.97 -2.08 -1.16
C ALA A 207 2.73 -1.31 -2.25
N CYS A 208 2.07 -0.34 -2.86
CA CYS A 208 2.62 0.45 -3.97
C CYS A 208 2.55 1.93 -3.66
N ALA A 209 3.58 2.65 -4.08
CA ALA A 209 3.61 4.10 -4.07
C ALA A 209 4.63 4.58 -5.11
N ASP A 210 4.61 5.88 -5.43
CA ASP A 210 5.73 6.51 -6.12
C ASP A 210 7.01 6.47 -5.25
N GLY A 211 8.16 6.84 -5.81
CA GLY A 211 9.42 6.79 -5.06
C GLY A 211 9.36 7.50 -3.70
N PRO A 212 8.92 8.77 -3.63
CA PRO A 212 8.74 9.48 -2.35
C PRO A 212 7.70 8.86 -1.41
N GLY A 213 6.61 8.33 -1.94
CA GLY A 213 5.58 7.64 -1.16
C GLY A 213 6.08 6.31 -0.59
N LEU A 214 6.81 5.54 -1.40
CA LEU A 214 7.39 4.26 -0.97
C LEU A 214 8.37 4.46 0.20
N LEU A 215 9.19 5.51 0.15
CA LEU A 215 10.08 5.87 1.27
C LEU A 215 9.30 6.16 2.56
N THR A 216 8.18 6.86 2.40
CA THR A 216 7.32 7.19 3.54
C THR A 216 6.70 5.93 4.14
N MET A 217 6.32 4.95 3.32
CA MET A 217 5.72 3.68 3.79
C MET A 217 6.74 2.71 4.38
N SER A 218 7.96 2.65 3.82
CA SER A 218 8.97 1.67 4.19
C SER A 218 9.97 2.17 5.23
N SER A 219 9.92 3.47 5.59
CA SER A 219 10.90 4.14 6.46
C SER A 219 12.35 4.00 5.96
N LEU A 220 12.53 3.76 4.66
CA LEU A 220 13.84 3.66 4.03
C LEU A 220 14.39 5.04 3.65
N VAL A 221 15.69 5.10 3.43
CA VAL A 221 16.33 6.29 2.86
C VAL A 221 15.99 6.42 1.36
N GLY A 222 15.91 7.65 0.87
CA GLY A 222 15.62 7.92 -0.54
C GLY A 222 16.66 7.35 -1.51
N HIS A 223 16.29 7.28 -2.78
CA HIS A 223 17.18 6.84 -3.87
C HIS A 223 18.50 7.62 -3.96
N GLN A 224 18.57 8.78 -3.33
CA GLN A 224 19.78 9.61 -3.18
C GLN A 224 20.49 9.36 -1.84
N GLY A 225 20.00 8.46 -1.02
CA GLY A 225 20.61 8.09 0.26
C GLY A 225 21.75 7.09 0.09
N LYS A 226 22.53 6.93 1.15
CA LYS A 226 23.70 6.04 1.18
C LYS A 226 23.38 4.59 0.81
N VAL A 227 22.20 4.09 1.21
CA VAL A 227 21.65 2.76 0.89
C VAL A 227 20.28 2.98 0.27
N GLY A 228 20.26 3.53 -0.96
CA GLY A 228 19.05 4.02 -1.60
C GLY A 228 18.31 2.99 -2.47
N CYS A 229 18.66 1.71 -2.38
CA CYS A 229 18.01 0.66 -3.17
C CYS A 229 16.60 0.36 -2.63
N CYS A 230 15.58 0.53 -3.48
CA CYS A 230 14.18 0.23 -3.12
C CYS A 230 13.92 -1.28 -2.92
N MET A 231 14.80 -2.14 -3.41
CA MET A 231 14.78 -3.59 -3.21
C MET A 231 15.49 -4.02 -1.91
N GLN A 232 15.75 -3.06 -1.00
CA GLN A 232 16.42 -3.28 0.28
C GLN A 232 17.83 -3.88 0.16
N CYS A 233 18.50 -3.65 -0.96
CA CYS A 233 19.88 -4.07 -1.16
C CYS A 233 20.80 -3.28 -0.22
N PRO A 234 21.66 -3.93 0.59
CA PRO A 234 22.55 -3.27 1.52
C PRO A 234 23.77 -2.60 0.86
N LEU A 235 23.89 -2.67 -0.47
CA LEU A 235 24.98 -2.04 -1.20
C LEU A 235 24.95 -0.52 -1.04
N LYS A 236 26.07 0.03 -0.56
CA LYS A 236 26.28 1.46 -0.46
C LYS A 236 26.40 2.07 -1.85
N GLY A 237 25.63 3.12 -2.13
CA GLY A 237 25.79 3.90 -3.35
C GLY A 237 27.13 4.63 -3.43
N CYS A 238 27.52 5.02 -4.65
CA CYS A 238 28.71 5.86 -4.87
C CYS A 238 28.38 7.32 -4.60
N GLN A 239 29.28 8.05 -3.94
CA GLN A 239 29.15 9.47 -3.69
C GLN A 239 30.16 10.25 -4.53
N LYS A 240 29.69 11.26 -5.25
CA LYS A 240 30.58 12.18 -5.93
C LYS A 240 31.25 13.09 -4.88
N PRO A 241 32.56 13.27 -4.90
CA PRO A 241 33.24 14.17 -3.98
C PRO A 241 32.62 15.58 -3.97
N GLY A 242 32.39 16.12 -2.78
CA GLY A 242 31.81 17.46 -2.60
C GLY A 242 30.27 17.53 -2.71
N THR A 243 29.56 16.40 -2.86
CA THR A 243 28.08 16.36 -2.87
C THR A 243 27.54 15.55 -1.68
N SER A 244 26.31 15.85 -1.27
CA SER A 244 25.60 15.08 -0.24
C SER A 244 24.82 13.90 -0.80
N GLN A 245 24.75 13.76 -2.13
CA GLN A 245 23.93 12.75 -2.80
C GLN A 245 24.74 11.50 -3.13
N TYR A 246 24.08 10.35 -3.01
CA TYR A 246 24.59 9.05 -3.45
C TYR A 246 23.91 8.65 -4.74
N TYR A 247 24.60 7.89 -5.56
CA TYR A 247 24.11 7.31 -6.80
C TYR A 247 24.01 5.78 -6.64
N PRO A 248 23.02 5.13 -7.26
CA PRO A 248 22.91 3.67 -7.25
C PRO A 248 24.20 3.01 -7.73
N VAL A 249 24.58 1.91 -7.09
CA VAL A 249 25.67 1.07 -7.58
C VAL A 249 25.13 0.23 -8.73
N LEU A 250 25.64 0.45 -9.92
CA LEU A 250 25.27 -0.32 -11.13
C LEU A 250 26.03 -1.61 -11.26
N LEU A 251 27.26 -1.65 -10.72
CA LEU A 251 28.12 -2.84 -10.72
C LEU A 251 28.47 -3.22 -9.31
N LYS A 252 28.37 -4.51 -9.00
CA LYS A 252 28.89 -5.05 -7.76
C LYS A 252 30.42 -5.06 -7.84
N PRO A 253 31.15 -4.44 -6.91
CA PRO A 253 32.60 -4.51 -6.89
C PRO A 253 33.08 -5.96 -6.79
N ASN A 254 34.17 -6.30 -7.47
CA ASN A 254 34.80 -7.60 -7.35
C ASN A 254 35.10 -7.90 -5.87
N ASN A 255 34.82 -9.11 -5.42
CA ASN A 255 34.99 -9.57 -4.04
C ASN A 255 34.10 -8.85 -2.99
N TYR A 256 33.03 -8.18 -3.44
CA TYR A 256 32.08 -7.56 -2.52
C TYR A 256 30.92 -8.54 -2.25
N ASP A 257 30.99 -9.21 -1.12
CA ASP A 257 29.93 -10.10 -0.65
C ASP A 257 29.18 -9.43 0.50
N VAL A 258 27.89 -9.15 0.28
CA VAL A 258 27.01 -8.55 1.29
C VAL A 258 25.82 -9.47 1.47
N SER A 259 25.62 -9.94 2.68
CA SER A 259 24.50 -10.81 3.03
C SER A 259 23.15 -10.16 2.63
N GLY A 260 22.30 -10.90 1.95
CA GLY A 260 21.01 -10.42 1.45
C GLY A 260 21.07 -9.65 0.12
N CYS A 261 22.25 -9.46 -0.47
CA CYS A 261 22.39 -8.88 -1.80
C CYS A 261 22.28 -9.98 -2.87
N THR A 262 21.15 -10.03 -3.58
CA THR A 262 20.87 -10.99 -4.65
C THR A 262 20.98 -10.37 -6.05
N HIS A 263 21.47 -9.12 -6.15
CA HIS A 263 21.64 -8.48 -7.45
C HIS A 263 22.68 -9.21 -8.28
N ALA A 264 22.32 -9.58 -9.51
CA ALA A 264 23.27 -9.99 -10.52
C ALA A 264 24.14 -8.79 -10.92
N ASP A 265 25.39 -9.03 -11.23
CA ASP A 265 26.26 -7.99 -11.78
C ASP A 265 25.72 -7.56 -13.16
N ILE A 266 25.44 -6.27 -13.29
CA ILE A 266 25.01 -5.70 -14.56
C ILE A 266 26.28 -5.28 -15.32
N ASN A 267 26.58 -5.96 -16.40
CA ASN A 267 27.66 -5.52 -17.30
C ASN A 267 27.15 -4.33 -18.11
N VAL A 268 27.64 -3.13 -17.79
CA VAL A 268 27.26 -1.86 -18.45
C VAL A 268 27.54 -1.89 -19.94
N TYR A 269 28.57 -2.64 -20.38
CA TYR A 269 28.92 -2.80 -21.81
C TYR A 269 27.89 -3.65 -22.58
N SER A 270 27.13 -4.50 -21.89
CA SER A 270 26.08 -5.30 -22.54
C SER A 270 24.76 -4.53 -22.73
N ILE A 271 24.55 -3.41 -22.04
CA ILE A 271 23.34 -2.59 -22.15
C ILE A 271 23.32 -1.81 -23.48
N ASN A 272 24.47 -1.41 -23.98
CA ASN A 272 24.59 -0.65 -25.24
C ASN A 272 24.49 -1.47 -26.54
N SER A 273 24.40 -2.79 -26.44
CA SER A 273 24.30 -3.67 -27.61
C SER A 273 22.88 -4.09 -28.01
N SER A 274 21.86 -3.59 -27.28
CA SER A 274 20.44 -3.91 -27.49
C SER A 274 19.51 -2.69 -27.68
N MET A 275 20.07 -1.50 -27.97
CA MET A 275 19.30 -0.33 -28.43
C MET A 275 19.51 -0.10 -29.93
#